data_f7cde961fbc269e2c38f5b4f1621c71d
#
_entry.id   f7cde961fbc269e2c38f5b4f1621c71d
#
_cell.length_a   1.000
_cell.length_b   1.000
_cell.length_c   1.000
_cell.angle_alpha   90.00
_cell.angle_beta   90.00
_cell.angle_gamma   90.00
#
_symmetry.space_group_name_H-M   'P 1'
#
loop_
_entity.id
_entity.type
_entity.pdbx_description
1 polymer ?
#
loop_
_entity_poly.entity_id
_entity_poly.type
_entity_poly.pdbx_seq_one_letter_code
_entity_poly.pdbx_strand_id
1 'polypeptide(L)'
;MKKLLGLVAAALLGAHGSSHAAGSYKIVTADKRGTYFAIGADLAKFVAPAADIELEVVPTDGSAANIRLLREEPGVKFAIVQADVYQAFVDRATAANREALRIMRPLRVILPLYNTEIHYIARADAPFNYLHEIKSARINGGLVGSGAAFITHTLYKMMFGTLVPEANATYLPNDQALVKLITDRSVDVAVVAAGQPAPIIANMKPEAQKFIKLLKFDPTHPSSKVPLSIYAPATVRASSYPNLLKEDFTTISVGAFLVTYDYNLQSTVDYLTRFARSLCTNFATLQAQGHPKWREVELSLPPLNEGWSYYGPTSREIRNCLAQKSRPAAPASKACSPEERILGFCK
;
A
#
# COMPACT_ATOMS: atom_id res chain seq x y z
N MET A 1 30.23 -77.50 19.81
CA MET A 1 29.17 -76.63 20.29
C MET A 1 29.34 -75.25 19.60
N LYS A 2 28.63 -75.06 18.51
CA LYS A 2 28.69 -73.77 17.72
C LYS A 2 27.49 -72.96 18.06
N LYS A 3 27.69 -71.72 18.58
CA LYS A 3 26.63 -70.75 18.83
C LYS A 3 26.46 -69.87 17.60
N LEU A 4 25.30 -69.90 16.97
CA LEU A 4 24.86 -68.96 15.95
C LEU A 4 24.47 -67.65 16.62
N LEU A 5 25.12 -66.53 16.23
CA LEU A 5 24.65 -65.16 16.53
C LEU A 5 23.82 -64.70 15.33
N GLY A 6 22.52 -64.49 15.54
CA GLY A 6 21.63 -63.85 14.56
C GLY A 6 21.76 -62.34 14.65
N LEU A 7 22.14 -61.68 13.53
CA LEU A 7 22.13 -60.24 13.35
C LEU A 7 20.73 -59.79 12.92
N VAL A 8 20.01 -59.06 13.77
CA VAL A 8 18.76 -58.36 13.39
C VAL A 8 19.13 -56.95 12.92
N ALA A 9 19.11 -56.75 11.61
CA ALA A 9 19.26 -55.41 11.00
C ALA A 9 17.91 -54.70 11.04
N ALA A 10 17.72 -53.75 11.98
CA ALA A 10 16.57 -52.88 11.99
C ALA A 10 16.76 -51.76 10.92
N ALA A 11 15.99 -51.84 9.85
CA ALA A 11 15.94 -50.80 8.82
C ALA A 11 15.13 -49.64 9.36
N LEU A 12 15.82 -48.56 9.80
CA LEU A 12 15.24 -47.25 10.07
C LEU A 12 14.94 -46.57 8.74
N LEU A 13 13.71 -46.72 8.24
CA LEU A 13 13.15 -45.87 7.19
C LEU A 13 12.97 -44.44 7.75
N GLY A 14 14.00 -43.62 7.61
CA GLY A 14 13.91 -42.21 7.86
C GLY A 14 12.96 -41.57 6.86
N ALA A 15 11.76 -41.15 7.32
CA ALA A 15 10.88 -40.29 6.57
C ALA A 15 11.60 -38.92 6.41
N HIS A 16 12.30 -38.76 5.29
CA HIS A 16 12.81 -37.45 4.88
C HIS A 16 11.62 -36.60 4.49
N GLY A 17 11.00 -35.91 5.45
CA GLY A 17 10.10 -34.82 5.18
C GLY A 17 10.91 -33.78 4.41
N SER A 18 10.61 -33.58 3.13
CA SER A 18 11.16 -32.49 2.34
C SER A 18 10.73 -31.18 2.98
N SER A 19 11.56 -30.65 3.88
CA SER A 19 11.44 -29.27 4.34
C SER A 19 11.65 -28.38 3.12
N HIS A 20 10.59 -27.94 2.50
CA HIS A 20 10.67 -26.87 1.52
C HIS A 20 11.10 -25.62 2.28
N ALA A 21 12.29 -25.11 1.97
CA ALA A 21 12.73 -23.82 2.52
C ALA A 21 11.71 -22.76 2.11
N ALA A 22 11.28 -21.95 3.08
CA ALA A 22 10.41 -20.81 2.81
C ALA A 22 11.04 -19.89 1.76
N GLY A 23 10.23 -19.35 0.85
CA GLY A 23 10.71 -18.36 -0.11
C GLY A 23 11.09 -17.07 0.60
N SER A 24 12.34 -16.64 0.50
CA SER A 24 12.77 -15.35 1.07
C SER A 24 12.53 -14.25 0.05
N TYR A 25 11.60 -13.34 0.35
CA TYR A 25 11.22 -12.24 -0.52
C TYR A 25 11.17 -10.91 0.25
N LYS A 26 11.17 -9.81 -0.50
CA LYS A 26 11.10 -8.46 0.04
C LYS A 26 9.88 -7.72 -0.50
N ILE A 27 9.28 -6.89 0.37
CA ILE A 27 8.32 -5.87 -0.01
C ILE A 27 8.92 -4.50 0.23
N VAL A 28 9.00 -3.68 -0.82
CA VAL A 28 9.48 -2.29 -0.73
C VAL A 28 8.30 -1.35 -0.47
N THR A 29 8.46 -0.41 0.46
CA THR A 29 7.37 0.37 1.04
C THR A 29 7.63 1.88 1.00
N ALA A 30 7.88 2.53 2.13
CA ALA A 30 8.26 3.93 2.28
C ALA A 30 8.89 4.14 3.66
N ASP A 31 8.92 5.38 4.17
CA ASP A 31 9.42 5.68 5.53
C ASP A 31 8.82 4.73 6.57
N LYS A 32 9.63 4.28 7.53
CA LYS A 32 9.23 3.33 8.60
C LYS A 32 8.03 3.79 9.43
N ARG A 33 7.79 5.10 9.50
CA ARG A 33 6.65 5.71 10.20
C ARG A 33 5.46 5.97 9.27
N GLY A 34 5.58 5.56 8.00
CA GLY A 34 4.55 5.73 6.98
C GLY A 34 3.58 4.55 6.92
N THR A 35 2.40 4.81 6.36
CA THR A 35 1.34 3.81 6.21
C THR A 35 1.78 2.64 5.33
N TYR A 36 2.57 2.86 4.27
CA TYR A 36 3.05 1.78 3.41
C TYR A 36 3.89 0.75 4.18
N PHE A 37 4.75 1.23 5.11
CA PHE A 37 5.54 0.34 5.93
C PHE A 37 4.64 -0.50 6.86
N ALA A 38 3.64 0.11 7.49
CA ALA A 38 2.69 -0.59 8.35
C ALA A 38 1.87 -1.64 7.56
N ILE A 39 1.39 -1.32 6.36
CA ILE A 39 0.69 -2.26 5.48
C ILE A 39 1.62 -3.41 5.06
N GLY A 40 2.88 -3.11 4.72
CA GLY A 40 3.89 -4.14 4.42
C GLY A 40 4.14 -5.08 5.61
N ALA A 41 4.22 -4.53 6.83
CA ALA A 41 4.37 -5.30 8.06
C ALA A 41 3.15 -6.21 8.33
N ASP A 42 1.94 -5.72 8.08
CA ASP A 42 0.73 -6.53 8.20
C ASP A 42 0.71 -7.69 7.18
N LEU A 43 1.13 -7.45 5.94
CA LEU A 43 1.26 -8.50 4.92
C LEU A 43 2.31 -9.53 5.32
N ALA A 44 3.44 -9.10 5.86
CA ALA A 44 4.49 -10.00 6.36
C ALA A 44 4.01 -10.84 7.55
N LYS A 45 3.21 -10.25 8.45
CA LYS A 45 2.72 -10.91 9.66
C LYS A 45 1.54 -11.85 9.41
N PHE A 46 0.55 -11.41 8.64
CA PHE A 46 -0.74 -12.11 8.54
C PHE A 46 -0.92 -12.89 7.24
N VAL A 47 -0.15 -12.58 6.19
CA VAL A 47 -0.36 -13.18 4.86
C VAL A 47 0.81 -14.06 4.45
N ALA A 48 2.03 -13.59 4.56
CA ALA A 48 3.22 -14.27 4.04
C ALA A 48 3.46 -15.66 4.66
N PRO A 49 3.28 -15.89 5.99
CA PRO A 49 3.57 -17.20 6.59
C PRO A 49 2.74 -18.34 6.02
N ALA A 50 1.43 -18.13 5.77
CA ALA A 50 0.56 -19.15 5.18
C ALA A 50 0.82 -19.41 3.68
N ALA A 51 1.70 -18.61 3.07
CA ALA A 51 2.19 -18.80 1.70
C ALA A 51 3.58 -19.43 1.65
N ASP A 52 4.16 -19.83 2.78
CA ASP A 52 5.54 -20.27 2.94
C ASP A 52 6.55 -19.19 2.46
N ILE A 53 6.27 -17.93 2.76
CA ILE A 53 7.12 -16.78 2.44
C ILE A 53 7.64 -16.15 3.73
N GLU A 54 8.96 -16.00 3.82
CA GLU A 54 9.60 -15.06 4.73
C GLU A 54 9.66 -13.71 4.01
N LEU A 55 8.83 -12.75 4.44
CA LEU A 55 8.67 -11.47 3.78
C LEU A 55 9.35 -10.36 4.58
N GLU A 56 10.51 -9.91 4.09
CA GLU A 56 11.23 -8.75 4.64
C GLU A 56 10.54 -7.44 4.21
N VAL A 57 10.26 -6.57 5.17
CA VAL A 57 9.69 -5.23 4.90
C VAL A 57 10.80 -4.21 4.81
N VAL A 58 11.03 -3.68 3.60
CA VAL A 58 12.12 -2.77 3.31
C VAL A 58 11.61 -1.34 3.22
N PRO A 59 12.08 -0.43 4.08
CA PRO A 59 11.78 0.99 3.95
C PRO A 59 12.53 1.60 2.76
N THR A 60 11.90 2.58 2.09
CA THR A 60 12.45 3.25 0.91
C THR A 60 12.05 4.73 0.88
N ASP A 61 12.47 5.44 -0.16
CA ASP A 61 12.03 6.82 -0.40
C ASP A 61 10.58 6.89 -0.89
N GLY A 62 9.97 5.77 -1.34
CA GLY A 62 8.56 5.67 -1.75
C GLY A 62 8.34 5.20 -3.18
N SER A 63 7.21 5.57 -3.76
CA SER A 63 6.63 4.94 -4.96
C SER A 63 7.56 4.85 -6.18
N ALA A 64 8.28 5.92 -6.52
CA ALA A 64 9.17 5.90 -7.68
C ALA A 64 10.42 5.04 -7.45
N ALA A 65 10.97 5.06 -6.22
CA ALA A 65 12.04 4.17 -5.81
C ALA A 65 11.56 2.71 -5.83
N ASN A 66 10.35 2.44 -5.35
CA ASN A 66 9.76 1.11 -5.29
C ASN A 66 9.61 0.45 -6.67
N ILE A 67 9.16 1.21 -7.66
CA ILE A 67 9.05 0.72 -9.05
C ILE A 67 10.42 0.31 -9.59
N ARG A 68 11.48 1.07 -9.30
CA ARG A 68 12.85 0.74 -9.72
C ARG A 68 13.39 -0.48 -8.99
N LEU A 69 13.28 -0.50 -7.65
CA LEU A 69 13.78 -1.59 -6.81
C LEU A 69 13.09 -2.92 -7.12
N LEU A 70 11.80 -2.90 -7.44
CA LEU A 70 11.06 -4.09 -7.87
C LEU A 70 11.69 -4.71 -9.13
N ARG A 71 12.30 -3.89 -9.99
CA ARG A 71 13.00 -4.33 -11.19
C ARG A 71 14.44 -4.75 -10.95
N GLU A 72 15.14 -4.02 -10.11
CA GLU A 72 16.60 -4.04 -10.04
C GLU A 72 17.13 -4.87 -8.88
N GLU A 73 16.39 -4.93 -7.77
CA GLU A 73 16.85 -5.57 -6.55
C GLU A 73 16.42 -7.05 -6.50
N PRO A 74 17.37 -7.98 -6.45
CA PRO A 74 17.07 -9.40 -6.27
C PRO A 74 16.27 -9.65 -4.99
N GLY A 75 15.28 -10.53 -5.05
CA GLY A 75 14.43 -10.84 -3.89
C GLY A 75 13.25 -9.89 -3.67
N VAL A 76 13.27 -8.67 -4.19
CA VAL A 76 12.08 -7.80 -4.19
C VAL A 76 11.03 -8.38 -5.13
N LYS A 77 9.89 -8.78 -4.57
CA LYS A 77 8.77 -9.36 -5.34
C LYS A 77 7.48 -8.57 -5.18
N PHE A 78 7.44 -7.68 -4.20
CA PHE A 78 6.28 -6.86 -3.88
C PHE A 78 6.69 -5.40 -3.70
N ALA A 79 5.83 -4.49 -4.11
CA ALA A 79 5.98 -3.06 -3.86
C ALA A 79 4.62 -2.41 -3.59
N ILE A 80 4.62 -1.31 -2.82
CA ILE A 80 3.44 -0.45 -2.69
C ILE A 80 3.71 0.84 -3.46
N VAL A 81 2.79 1.23 -4.35
CA VAL A 81 2.96 2.34 -5.30
C VAL A 81 1.69 3.17 -5.39
N GLN A 82 1.83 4.48 -5.46
CA GLN A 82 0.72 5.39 -5.74
C GLN A 82 0.29 5.34 -7.21
N ALA A 83 -0.99 5.53 -7.44
CA ALA A 83 -1.60 5.48 -8.77
C ALA A 83 -1.03 6.51 -9.73
N ASP A 84 -0.85 7.74 -9.29
CA ASP A 84 -0.33 8.85 -10.10
C ASP A 84 1.13 8.64 -10.50
N VAL A 85 1.96 8.11 -9.58
CA VAL A 85 3.35 7.74 -9.89
C VAL A 85 3.37 6.58 -10.88
N TYR A 86 2.53 5.55 -10.68
CA TYR A 86 2.39 4.45 -11.63
C TYR A 86 2.02 4.98 -13.02
N GLN A 87 0.99 5.83 -13.11
CA GLN A 87 0.56 6.43 -14.38
C GLN A 87 1.67 7.27 -15.01
N ALA A 88 2.38 8.07 -14.24
CA ALA A 88 3.50 8.87 -14.76
C ALA A 88 4.63 8.02 -15.37
N PHE A 89 4.86 6.82 -14.85
CA PHE A 89 5.78 5.87 -15.47
C PHE A 89 5.19 5.23 -16.73
N VAL A 90 3.88 4.89 -16.73
CA VAL A 90 3.18 4.40 -17.95
C VAL A 90 3.27 5.42 -19.08
N ASP A 91 2.97 6.69 -18.80
CA ASP A 91 3.01 7.76 -19.79
C ASP A 91 4.40 7.99 -20.40
N ARG A 92 5.45 7.67 -19.63
CA ARG A 92 6.84 7.75 -20.09
C ARG A 92 7.35 6.49 -20.77
N ALA A 93 6.63 5.37 -20.67
CA ALA A 93 7.02 4.08 -21.24
C ALA A 93 6.74 4.03 -22.74
N THR A 94 7.43 4.85 -23.52
CA THR A 94 7.31 4.99 -24.97
C THR A 94 8.50 4.35 -25.70
N ALA A 95 8.38 4.15 -27.01
CA ALA A 95 9.48 3.66 -27.84
C ALA A 95 10.73 4.56 -27.77
N ALA A 96 10.56 5.87 -27.53
CA ALA A 96 11.64 6.82 -27.34
C ALA A 96 12.29 6.73 -25.96
N ASN A 97 11.57 6.24 -24.94
CA ASN A 97 12.08 6.07 -23.56
C ASN A 97 12.16 4.58 -23.21
N ARG A 98 13.18 3.92 -23.75
CA ARG A 98 13.38 2.48 -23.58
C ARG A 98 13.56 2.06 -22.11
N GLU A 99 14.12 2.92 -21.28
CA GLU A 99 14.31 2.61 -19.85
C GLU A 99 12.96 2.56 -19.11
N ALA A 100 12.11 3.56 -19.28
CA ALA A 100 10.77 3.52 -18.72
C ALA A 100 9.96 2.32 -19.24
N LEU A 101 10.09 2.03 -20.53
CA LEU A 101 9.43 0.86 -21.14
C LEU A 101 9.92 -0.46 -20.53
N ARG A 102 11.24 -0.61 -20.30
CA ARG A 102 11.84 -1.79 -19.67
C ARG A 102 11.35 -2.01 -18.25
N ILE A 103 11.15 -0.93 -17.51
CA ILE A 103 10.65 -0.96 -16.13
C ILE A 103 9.15 -1.29 -16.12
N MET A 104 8.36 -0.62 -16.97
CA MET A 104 6.90 -0.70 -16.89
C MET A 104 6.29 -1.91 -17.57
N ARG A 105 6.90 -2.40 -18.65
CA ARG A 105 6.35 -3.54 -19.42
C ARG A 105 6.01 -4.77 -18.56
N PRO A 106 6.85 -5.19 -17.61
CA PRO A 106 6.54 -6.33 -16.73
C PRO A 106 5.81 -5.94 -15.43
N LEU A 107 5.52 -4.67 -15.16
CA LEU A 107 4.85 -4.26 -13.93
C LEU A 107 3.38 -4.69 -13.94
N ARG A 108 2.93 -5.31 -12.83
CA ARG A 108 1.56 -5.84 -12.68
C ARG A 108 0.97 -5.47 -11.34
N VAL A 109 -0.33 -5.23 -11.31
CA VAL A 109 -1.10 -5.01 -10.09
C VAL A 109 -1.49 -6.37 -9.48
N ILE A 110 -1.31 -6.51 -8.17
CA ILE A 110 -1.87 -7.62 -7.39
C ILE A 110 -3.26 -7.22 -6.89
N LEU A 111 -3.34 -6.06 -6.20
CA LEU A 111 -4.57 -5.58 -5.57
C LEU A 111 -4.54 -4.05 -5.46
N PRO A 112 -5.64 -3.35 -5.77
CA PRO A 112 -5.86 -1.99 -5.30
C PRO A 112 -5.92 -1.97 -3.77
N LEU A 113 -5.26 -1.01 -3.16
CA LEU A 113 -5.28 -0.82 -1.72
C LEU A 113 -6.25 0.31 -1.35
N TYR A 114 -5.89 1.12 -0.39
CA TYR A 114 -6.67 2.25 0.09
C TYR A 114 -6.28 3.55 -0.63
N ASN A 115 -7.08 4.59 -0.42
CA ASN A 115 -6.71 5.94 -0.80
C ASN A 115 -5.81 6.59 0.28
N THR A 116 -4.71 7.16 -0.16
CA THR A 116 -3.77 7.90 0.68
C THR A 116 -4.17 9.36 0.70
N GLU A 117 -4.50 9.91 1.86
CA GLU A 117 -4.78 11.32 2.04
C GLU A 117 -3.50 12.14 1.95
N ILE A 118 -3.61 13.36 1.42
CA ILE A 118 -2.49 14.29 1.33
C ILE A 118 -2.68 15.38 2.39
N HIS A 119 -1.72 15.40 3.32
CA HIS A 119 -1.71 16.37 4.40
C HIS A 119 -0.77 17.53 4.03
N TYR A 120 -1.32 18.72 3.88
CA TYR A 120 -0.57 19.96 3.70
C TYR A 120 -0.47 20.65 5.05
N ILE A 121 0.70 20.59 5.66
CA ILE A 121 0.97 21.08 7.01
C ILE A 121 1.62 22.45 6.90
N ALA A 122 1.00 23.46 7.49
CA ALA A 122 1.54 24.82 7.60
C ALA A 122 1.67 25.24 9.07
N ARG A 123 2.38 26.34 9.33
CA ARG A 123 2.37 26.94 10.68
C ARG A 123 0.96 27.44 11.03
N ALA A 124 0.60 27.39 12.29
CA ALA A 124 -0.69 27.86 12.78
C ALA A 124 -0.92 29.38 12.46
N ASP A 125 0.15 30.18 12.46
CA ASP A 125 0.15 31.60 12.15
C ASP A 125 0.32 31.95 10.66
N ALA A 126 0.45 30.93 9.78
CA ALA A 126 0.59 31.15 8.35
C ALA A 126 -0.68 31.76 7.74
N PRO A 127 -0.56 32.63 6.72
CA PRO A 127 -1.73 33.30 6.10
C PRO A 127 -2.58 32.37 5.26
N PHE A 128 -2.10 31.15 4.98
CA PHE A 128 -2.78 30.15 4.14
C PHE A 128 -3.77 29.32 4.97
N ASN A 129 -4.97 29.06 4.43
CA ASN A 129 -5.95 28.11 4.97
C ASN A 129 -6.34 27.04 3.94
N TYR A 130 -6.13 27.36 2.66
CA TYR A 130 -6.46 26.47 1.54
C TYR A 130 -5.26 26.22 0.63
N LEU A 131 -5.31 25.12 -0.12
CA LEU A 131 -4.24 24.74 -1.06
C LEU A 131 -4.09 25.74 -2.20
N HIS A 132 -5.13 26.42 -2.63
CA HIS A 132 -5.07 27.42 -3.69
C HIS A 132 -4.37 28.73 -3.26
N GLU A 133 -4.02 28.88 -1.98
CA GLU A 133 -3.36 30.07 -1.45
C GLU A 133 -1.83 29.95 -1.38
N ILE A 134 -1.26 28.73 -1.63
CA ILE A 134 0.17 28.47 -1.40
C ILE A 134 1.09 28.79 -2.58
N LYS A 135 0.63 29.55 -3.58
CA LYS A 135 1.38 29.83 -4.82
C LYS A 135 2.78 30.40 -4.58
N SER A 136 2.98 31.20 -3.51
CA SER A 136 4.27 31.82 -3.19
C SER A 136 4.98 31.14 -2.01
N ALA A 137 4.42 30.06 -1.47
CA ALA A 137 4.95 29.37 -0.30
C ALA A 137 6.25 28.61 -0.63
N ARG A 138 7.13 28.51 0.37
CA ARG A 138 8.27 27.58 0.35
C ARG A 138 7.77 26.20 0.78
N ILE A 139 7.79 25.25 -0.15
CA ILE A 139 7.13 23.95 0.00
C ILE A 139 8.16 22.84 0.13
N ASN A 140 8.05 22.04 1.18
CA ASN A 140 8.74 20.76 1.25
C ASN A 140 7.84 19.64 0.71
N GLY A 141 8.24 19.05 -0.40
CA GLY A 141 7.52 17.93 -1.02
C GLY A 141 7.87 16.56 -0.45
N GLY A 142 8.77 16.46 0.53
CA GLY A 142 9.35 15.19 0.96
C GLY A 142 10.55 14.77 0.09
N LEU A 143 11.10 13.59 0.33
CA LEU A 143 12.30 13.09 -0.35
C LEU A 143 12.10 12.99 -1.87
N VAL A 144 13.15 13.26 -2.64
CA VAL A 144 13.17 13.01 -4.08
C VAL A 144 12.86 11.53 -4.34
N GLY A 145 11.97 11.25 -5.30
CA GLY A 145 11.50 9.89 -5.59
C GLY A 145 10.33 9.42 -4.73
N SER A 146 9.92 10.20 -3.72
CA SER A 146 8.72 9.90 -2.95
C SER A 146 7.43 10.23 -3.71
N GLY A 147 6.33 9.58 -3.33
CA GLY A 147 5.01 9.93 -3.82
C GLY A 147 4.60 11.35 -3.44
N ALA A 148 4.98 11.83 -2.25
CA ALA A 148 4.70 13.18 -1.80
C ALA A 148 5.39 14.24 -2.68
N ALA A 149 6.66 14.01 -3.08
CA ALA A 149 7.36 14.92 -4.00
C ALA A 149 6.66 14.97 -5.36
N PHE A 150 6.25 13.81 -5.88
CA PHE A 150 5.53 13.74 -7.16
C PHE A 150 4.20 14.49 -7.10
N ILE A 151 3.37 14.22 -6.08
CA ILE A 151 2.09 14.91 -5.87
C ILE A 151 2.28 16.41 -5.75
N THR A 152 3.25 16.84 -4.94
CA THR A 152 3.51 18.29 -4.71
C THR A 152 3.72 19.00 -6.03
N HIS A 153 4.60 18.49 -6.90
CA HIS A 153 4.87 19.10 -8.20
C HIS A 153 3.68 19.02 -9.15
N THR A 154 3.04 17.87 -9.20
CA THR A 154 1.93 17.63 -10.13
C THR A 154 0.72 18.47 -9.75
N LEU A 155 0.32 18.45 -8.47
CA LEU A 155 -0.81 19.24 -7.99
C LEU A 155 -0.57 20.73 -8.12
N TYR A 156 0.61 21.22 -7.71
CA TYR A 156 0.98 22.61 -7.84
C TYR A 156 0.90 23.09 -9.30
N LYS A 157 1.45 22.31 -10.25
CA LYS A 157 1.35 22.60 -11.68
C LYS A 157 -0.10 22.63 -12.16
N MET A 158 -0.94 21.71 -11.71
CA MET A 158 -2.36 21.66 -12.07
C MET A 158 -3.13 22.87 -11.52
N MET A 159 -2.82 23.31 -10.31
CA MET A 159 -3.52 24.43 -9.68
C MET A 159 -3.05 25.81 -10.19
N PHE A 160 -1.75 25.96 -10.47
CA PHE A 160 -1.15 27.26 -10.72
C PHE A 160 -0.58 27.43 -12.14
N GLY A 161 -0.60 26.37 -12.99
CA GLY A 161 -0.10 26.39 -14.36
C GLY A 161 1.43 26.38 -14.48
N THR A 162 2.17 26.39 -13.36
CA THR A 162 3.65 26.41 -13.32
C THR A 162 4.17 25.38 -12.34
N LEU A 163 5.43 24.99 -12.47
CA LEU A 163 6.11 24.18 -11.43
C LEU A 163 6.37 25.01 -10.17
N VAL A 164 6.56 24.33 -9.04
CA VAL A 164 7.08 24.98 -7.84
C VAL A 164 8.43 25.62 -8.21
N PRO A 165 8.61 26.95 -7.98
CA PRO A 165 9.90 27.60 -8.24
C PRO A 165 11.02 26.89 -7.45
N GLU A 166 12.18 26.69 -8.08
CA GLU A 166 13.30 25.97 -7.45
C GLU A 166 13.70 26.58 -6.11
N ALA A 167 13.72 27.89 -6.01
CA ALA A 167 14.02 28.61 -4.76
C ALA A 167 12.98 28.37 -3.64
N ASN A 168 11.80 27.88 -4.00
CA ASN A 168 10.71 27.60 -3.06
C ASN A 168 10.50 26.08 -2.82
N ALA A 169 11.27 25.22 -3.47
CA ALA A 169 11.16 23.77 -3.35
C ALA A 169 12.24 23.22 -2.42
N THR A 170 11.85 22.37 -1.47
CA THR A 170 12.78 21.59 -0.65
C THR A 170 12.36 20.12 -0.64
N TYR A 171 13.35 19.24 -0.39
CA TYR A 171 13.17 17.78 -0.48
C TYR A 171 13.76 17.09 0.76
N LEU A 172 13.32 17.52 1.92
CA LEU A 172 13.76 17.01 3.21
C LEU A 172 12.89 15.85 3.69
N PRO A 173 13.43 14.95 4.53
CA PRO A 173 12.60 14.06 5.32
C PRO A 173 11.51 14.82 6.09
N ASN A 174 10.34 14.23 6.25
CA ASN A 174 9.18 14.91 6.82
C ASN A 174 9.42 15.49 8.23
N ASP A 175 10.16 14.78 9.08
CA ASP A 175 10.51 15.24 10.44
C ASP A 175 11.41 16.48 10.39
N GLN A 176 12.42 16.49 9.52
CA GLN A 176 13.29 17.66 9.33
C GLN A 176 12.51 18.85 8.77
N ALA A 177 11.60 18.61 7.83
CA ALA A 177 10.74 19.63 7.27
C ALA A 177 9.84 20.27 8.33
N LEU A 178 9.23 19.46 9.21
CA LEU A 178 8.40 19.96 10.32
C LEU A 178 9.22 20.75 11.35
N VAL A 179 10.43 20.33 11.66
CA VAL A 179 11.34 21.10 12.51
C VAL A 179 11.59 22.47 11.87
N LYS A 180 12.01 22.52 10.59
CA LYS A 180 12.26 23.77 9.88
C LYS A 180 11.01 24.66 9.74
N LEU A 181 9.86 24.09 9.54
CA LEU A 181 8.59 24.79 9.49
C LEU A 181 8.29 25.52 10.80
N ILE A 182 8.60 24.91 11.95
CA ILE A 182 8.29 25.48 13.27
C ILE A 182 9.40 26.39 13.78
N THR A 183 10.71 26.01 13.62
CA THR A 183 11.84 26.66 14.28
C THR A 183 12.42 27.84 13.49
N ASP A 184 13.02 27.57 12.32
CA ASP A 184 13.72 28.59 11.52
C ASP A 184 12.82 29.22 10.44
N ARG A 185 11.63 28.70 10.28
CA ARG A 185 10.62 29.17 9.32
C ARG A 185 11.11 29.18 7.86
N SER A 186 12.09 28.34 7.53
CA SER A 186 12.61 28.22 6.15
C SER A 186 11.68 27.38 5.24
N VAL A 187 10.72 26.66 5.82
CA VAL A 187 9.64 25.96 5.15
C VAL A 187 8.31 26.59 5.58
N ASP A 188 7.42 26.86 4.64
CA ASP A 188 6.08 27.39 4.90
C ASP A 188 5.02 26.29 4.92
N VAL A 189 5.19 25.29 4.04
CA VAL A 189 4.28 24.14 3.88
C VAL A 189 5.08 22.86 3.75
N ALA A 190 4.76 21.86 4.56
CA ALA A 190 5.27 20.49 4.43
C ALA A 190 4.16 19.56 3.92
N VAL A 191 4.46 18.77 2.90
CA VAL A 191 3.49 17.84 2.28
C VAL A 191 3.77 16.41 2.73
N VAL A 192 2.77 15.77 3.31
CA VAL A 192 2.83 14.39 3.79
C VAL A 192 1.73 13.57 3.11
N ALA A 193 2.13 12.62 2.30
CA ALA A 193 1.24 11.62 1.71
C ALA A 193 1.20 10.39 2.64
N ALA A 194 0.15 10.25 3.40
CA ALA A 194 -0.02 9.13 4.34
C ALA A 194 -1.50 8.88 4.62
N GLY A 195 -1.87 7.61 4.83
CA GLY A 195 -3.19 7.28 5.35
C GLY A 195 -3.40 7.85 6.75
N GLN A 196 -4.64 8.24 7.07
CA GLN A 196 -4.97 8.76 8.39
C GLN A 196 -5.30 7.62 9.39
N PRO A 197 -4.89 7.76 10.67
CA PRO A 197 -4.04 8.83 11.21
C PRO A 197 -2.58 8.70 10.74
N ALA A 198 -2.00 9.78 10.22
CA ALA A 198 -0.58 9.81 9.84
C ALA A 198 0.28 9.88 11.12
N PRO A 199 1.16 8.90 11.39
CA PRO A 199 1.88 8.82 12.66
C PRO A 199 2.72 10.05 12.97
N ILE A 200 3.28 10.69 11.96
CA ILE A 200 4.09 11.91 12.13
C ILE A 200 3.28 13.09 12.70
N ILE A 201 1.96 13.10 12.49
CA ILE A 201 1.05 14.11 13.04
C ILE A 201 0.43 13.60 14.34
N ALA A 202 -0.10 12.36 14.32
CA ALA A 202 -0.83 11.80 15.45
C ALA A 202 0.05 11.63 16.71
N ASN A 203 1.33 11.26 16.53
CA ASN A 203 2.28 11.05 17.62
C ASN A 203 3.06 12.33 18.00
N MET A 204 2.74 13.46 17.38
CA MET A 204 3.32 14.75 17.76
C MET A 204 2.83 15.15 19.16
N LYS A 205 3.73 15.70 19.98
CA LYS A 205 3.36 16.19 21.31
C LYS A 205 2.28 17.27 21.18
N PRO A 206 1.27 17.31 22.08
CA PRO A 206 0.18 18.28 22.02
C PRO A 206 0.66 19.75 21.99
N GLU A 207 1.79 20.04 22.66
CA GLU A 207 2.41 21.38 22.63
C GLU A 207 2.91 21.75 21.25
N ALA A 208 3.51 20.79 20.52
CA ALA A 208 4.01 21.01 19.17
C ALA A 208 2.87 21.13 18.15
N GLN A 209 1.76 20.41 18.35
CA GLN A 209 0.59 20.51 17.48
C GLN A 209 -0.03 21.92 17.45
N LYS A 210 0.12 22.72 18.52
CA LYS A 210 -0.36 24.09 18.58
C LYS A 210 0.34 25.04 17.58
N PHE A 211 1.50 24.66 17.09
CA PHE A 211 2.28 25.46 16.13
C PHE A 211 1.97 25.15 14.67
N ILE A 212 1.11 24.15 14.40
CA ILE A 212 0.75 23.75 13.05
C ILE A 212 -0.75 23.79 12.82
N LYS A 213 -1.12 23.84 11.54
CA LYS A 213 -2.48 23.59 11.05
C LYS A 213 -2.40 22.76 9.77
N LEU A 214 -3.50 22.11 9.41
CA LEU A 214 -3.66 21.43 8.12
C LEU A 214 -4.43 22.33 7.17
N LEU A 215 -3.93 22.46 5.93
CA LEU A 215 -4.60 23.23 4.89
C LEU A 215 -5.71 22.42 4.25
N LYS A 216 -6.82 23.10 3.96
CA LYS A 216 -8.02 22.52 3.35
C LYS A 216 -7.91 22.53 1.82
N PHE A 217 -8.53 21.59 1.17
CA PHE A 217 -8.79 21.64 -0.27
C PHE A 217 -10.22 22.10 -0.51
N ASP A 218 -10.40 23.14 -1.31
CA ASP A 218 -11.71 23.60 -1.74
C ASP A 218 -12.04 23.03 -3.12
N PRO A 219 -12.90 22.00 -3.22
CA PRO A 219 -13.26 21.39 -4.50
C PRO A 219 -14.04 22.32 -5.44
N THR A 220 -14.61 23.43 -4.90
CA THR A 220 -15.39 24.39 -5.69
C THR A 220 -14.54 25.51 -6.28
N HIS A 221 -13.32 25.71 -5.79
CA HIS A 221 -12.42 26.76 -6.29
C HIS A 221 -12.03 26.49 -7.76
N PRO A 222 -11.97 27.51 -8.64
CA PRO A 222 -11.64 27.31 -10.05
C PRO A 222 -10.33 26.57 -10.31
N SER A 223 -9.29 26.77 -9.49
CA SER A 223 -7.99 26.06 -9.62
C SER A 223 -8.07 24.59 -9.25
N SER A 224 -9.14 24.14 -8.61
CA SER A 224 -9.34 22.73 -8.22
C SER A 224 -9.90 21.86 -9.33
N LYS A 225 -10.41 22.45 -10.41
CA LYS A 225 -11.05 21.73 -11.52
C LYS A 225 -10.09 20.73 -12.20
N VAL A 226 -8.86 21.14 -12.47
CA VAL A 226 -7.86 20.28 -13.11
C VAL A 226 -7.36 19.19 -12.16
N PRO A 227 -6.96 19.48 -10.90
CA PRO A 227 -6.67 18.46 -9.90
C PRO A 227 -7.72 17.35 -9.78
N LEU A 228 -9.00 17.71 -9.75
CA LEU A 228 -10.11 16.73 -9.62
C LEU A 228 -10.28 15.78 -10.81
N SER A 229 -9.57 15.99 -11.91
CA SER A 229 -9.54 15.00 -13.02
C SER A 229 -8.63 13.80 -12.73
N ILE A 230 -7.75 13.88 -11.72
CA ILE A 230 -6.76 12.83 -11.40
C ILE A 230 -6.86 12.40 -9.93
N TYR A 231 -7.06 13.37 -9.02
CA TYR A 231 -7.14 13.13 -7.59
C TYR A 231 -8.59 13.17 -7.11
N ALA A 232 -8.91 12.36 -6.10
CA ALA A 232 -10.23 12.34 -5.51
C ALA A 232 -10.30 13.21 -4.24
N PRO A 233 -11.41 13.91 -3.98
CA PRO A 233 -11.64 14.52 -2.68
C PRO A 233 -11.64 13.45 -1.59
N ALA A 234 -11.07 13.78 -0.43
CA ALA A 234 -11.06 12.91 0.74
C ALA A 234 -11.31 13.72 2.01
N THR A 235 -11.82 13.08 3.03
CA THR A 235 -12.08 13.71 4.34
C THR A 235 -10.94 13.39 5.30
N VAL A 236 -10.31 14.44 5.84
CA VAL A 236 -9.46 14.31 7.03
C VAL A 236 -10.36 14.40 8.25
N ARG A 237 -10.36 13.34 9.06
CA ARG A 237 -11.27 13.23 10.21
C ARG A 237 -10.66 13.86 11.46
N ALA A 238 -11.44 14.64 12.18
CA ALA A 238 -11.05 15.18 13.48
C ALA A 238 -10.71 14.08 14.49
N SER A 239 -11.41 12.94 14.42
CA SER A 239 -11.11 11.77 15.25
C SER A 239 -9.73 11.15 15.00
N SER A 240 -9.11 11.39 13.84
CA SER A 240 -7.74 10.96 13.54
C SER A 240 -6.69 11.86 14.21
N TYR A 241 -7.05 13.10 14.55
CA TYR A 241 -6.14 14.11 15.11
C TYR A 241 -6.83 14.96 16.19
N PRO A 242 -7.30 14.35 17.30
CA PRO A 242 -8.19 15.01 18.27
C PRO A 242 -7.57 16.22 18.97
N ASN A 243 -6.23 16.29 19.07
CA ASN A 243 -5.54 17.43 19.67
C ASN A 243 -5.27 18.57 18.67
N LEU A 244 -5.47 18.34 17.37
CA LEU A 244 -5.19 19.30 16.29
C LEU A 244 -6.47 19.80 15.62
N LEU A 245 -7.44 18.93 15.41
CA LEU A 245 -8.65 19.23 14.64
C LEU A 245 -9.91 19.26 15.54
N LYS A 246 -10.78 20.22 15.28
CA LYS A 246 -12.11 20.32 15.93
C LYS A 246 -13.24 19.78 15.04
N GLU A 247 -13.02 19.74 13.75
CA GLU A 247 -13.99 19.35 12.72
C GLU A 247 -13.30 18.60 11.57
N ASP A 248 -14.04 17.78 10.88
CA ASP A 248 -13.61 17.14 9.64
C ASP A 248 -13.45 18.19 8.54
N PHE A 249 -12.53 17.97 7.60
CA PHE A 249 -12.38 18.84 6.45
C PHE A 249 -11.97 18.09 5.19
N THR A 250 -12.13 18.74 4.03
CA THR A 250 -11.79 18.15 2.74
C THR A 250 -10.33 18.38 2.39
N THR A 251 -9.64 17.30 2.02
CA THR A 251 -8.34 17.26 1.34
C THR A 251 -8.48 16.51 0.03
N ILE A 252 -7.36 16.16 -0.59
CA ILE A 252 -7.30 15.27 -1.74
C ILE A 252 -6.64 13.94 -1.37
N SER A 253 -6.91 12.91 -2.15
CA SER A 253 -6.32 11.59 -1.99
C SER A 253 -5.89 10.98 -3.33
N VAL A 254 -5.01 10.01 -3.24
CA VAL A 254 -4.54 9.19 -4.35
C VAL A 254 -4.58 7.71 -3.98
N GLY A 255 -5.01 6.86 -4.91
CA GLY A 255 -5.04 5.41 -4.71
C GLY A 255 -3.64 4.83 -4.55
N ALA A 256 -3.52 3.79 -3.73
CA ALA A 256 -2.33 2.97 -3.60
C ALA A 256 -2.58 1.56 -4.15
N PHE A 257 -1.53 0.91 -4.63
CA PHE A 257 -1.58 -0.43 -5.21
C PHE A 257 -0.47 -1.32 -4.65
N LEU A 258 -0.82 -2.55 -4.35
CA LEU A 258 0.15 -3.63 -4.21
C LEU A 258 0.50 -4.13 -5.61
N VAL A 259 1.77 -4.07 -5.97
CA VAL A 259 2.26 -4.42 -7.30
C VAL A 259 3.37 -5.47 -7.24
N THR A 260 3.57 -6.15 -8.36
CA THR A 260 4.61 -7.16 -8.60
C THR A 260 5.07 -7.06 -10.05
N TYR A 261 5.95 -7.97 -10.48
CA TYR A 261 6.28 -8.13 -11.90
C TYR A 261 5.64 -9.39 -12.50
N ASP A 262 5.65 -9.44 -13.83
CA ASP A 262 5.17 -10.56 -14.63
C ASP A 262 6.18 -11.71 -14.60
N TYR A 263 6.31 -12.33 -13.43
CA TYR A 263 7.19 -13.46 -13.23
C TYR A 263 6.64 -14.71 -13.92
N ASN A 264 7.55 -15.46 -14.57
CA ASN A 264 7.24 -16.70 -15.28
C ASN A 264 8.01 -17.92 -14.73
N LEU A 265 8.94 -17.73 -13.80
CA LEU A 265 9.61 -18.83 -13.10
C LEU A 265 8.59 -19.53 -12.19
N GLN A 266 8.35 -20.83 -12.41
CA GLN A 266 7.27 -21.57 -11.78
C GLN A 266 7.28 -21.44 -10.24
N SER A 267 8.44 -21.57 -9.59
CA SER A 267 8.55 -21.42 -8.15
C SER A 267 8.07 -20.05 -7.65
N THR A 268 8.41 -18.97 -8.36
CA THR A 268 7.93 -17.62 -8.02
C THR A 268 6.42 -17.48 -8.26
N VAL A 269 5.91 -18.02 -9.37
CA VAL A 269 4.46 -18.06 -9.67
C VAL A 269 3.70 -18.76 -8.55
N ASP A 270 4.21 -19.91 -8.09
CA ASP A 270 3.57 -20.70 -7.03
C ASP A 270 3.54 -19.94 -5.70
N TYR A 271 4.64 -19.27 -5.32
CA TYR A 271 4.68 -18.44 -4.11
C TYR A 271 3.71 -17.26 -4.18
N LEU A 272 3.67 -16.53 -5.30
CA LEU A 272 2.75 -15.42 -5.49
C LEU A 272 1.28 -15.86 -5.53
N THR A 273 1.01 -17.05 -6.08
CA THR A 273 -0.34 -17.65 -6.08
C THR A 273 -0.77 -18.01 -4.66
N ARG A 274 0.11 -18.67 -3.87
CA ARG A 274 -0.16 -18.97 -2.46
C ARG A 274 -0.35 -17.68 -1.64
N PHE A 275 0.46 -16.64 -1.90
CA PHE A 275 0.30 -15.33 -1.26
C PHE A 275 -1.08 -14.75 -1.54
N ALA A 276 -1.56 -14.78 -2.78
CA ALA A 276 -2.89 -14.27 -3.13
C ALA A 276 -4.02 -15.06 -2.45
N ARG A 277 -3.88 -16.38 -2.34
CA ARG A 277 -4.81 -17.24 -1.58
C ARG A 277 -4.81 -16.89 -0.10
N SER A 278 -3.63 -16.78 0.50
CA SER A 278 -3.47 -16.38 1.90
C SER A 278 -4.03 -14.98 2.17
N LEU A 279 -3.78 -14.02 1.27
CA LEU A 279 -4.34 -12.68 1.35
C LEU A 279 -5.87 -12.73 1.41
N CYS A 280 -6.51 -13.52 0.55
CA CYS A 280 -7.96 -13.66 0.57
C CYS A 280 -8.48 -14.35 1.85
N THR A 281 -7.81 -15.39 2.31
CA THR A 281 -8.20 -16.13 3.52
C THR A 281 -8.07 -15.26 4.77
N ASN A 282 -6.98 -14.49 4.88
CA ASN A 282 -6.67 -13.67 6.04
C ASN A 282 -7.16 -12.22 5.93
N PHE A 283 -7.95 -11.89 4.91
CA PHE A 283 -8.38 -10.51 4.67
C PHE A 283 -9.17 -9.91 5.82
N ALA A 284 -10.09 -10.68 6.41
CA ALA A 284 -10.84 -10.25 7.60
C ALA A 284 -9.92 -10.00 8.81
N THR A 285 -8.85 -10.78 8.96
CA THR A 285 -7.84 -10.59 10.01
C THR A 285 -7.06 -9.28 9.79
N LEU A 286 -6.68 -8.98 8.54
CA LEU A 286 -6.05 -7.71 8.20
C LEU A 286 -6.96 -6.53 8.56
N GLN A 287 -8.26 -6.60 8.25
CA GLN A 287 -9.23 -5.55 8.59
C GLN A 287 -9.46 -5.40 10.09
N ALA A 288 -9.42 -6.50 10.84
CA ALA A 288 -9.68 -6.50 12.28
C ALA A 288 -8.45 -6.13 13.12
N GLN A 289 -7.26 -6.60 12.75
CA GLN A 289 -6.05 -6.54 13.57
C GLN A 289 -4.90 -5.75 12.94
N GLY A 290 -4.96 -5.47 11.63
CA GLY A 290 -3.96 -4.69 10.93
C GLY A 290 -4.16 -3.18 11.07
N HIS A 291 -3.36 -2.42 10.34
CA HIS A 291 -3.47 -0.97 10.28
C HIS A 291 -4.91 -0.54 9.91
N PRO A 292 -5.46 0.53 10.51
CA PRO A 292 -6.85 0.97 10.27
C PRO A 292 -7.21 1.13 8.78
N LYS A 293 -6.27 1.46 7.93
CA LYS A 293 -6.46 1.58 6.47
C LYS A 293 -6.90 0.29 5.79
N TRP A 294 -6.69 -0.89 6.39
CA TRP A 294 -7.22 -2.14 5.86
C TRP A 294 -8.75 -2.18 5.82
N ARG A 295 -9.43 -1.40 6.68
CA ARG A 295 -10.90 -1.28 6.67
C ARG A 295 -11.44 -0.51 5.47
N GLU A 296 -10.58 0.25 4.79
CA GLU A 296 -10.91 0.99 3.56
C GLU A 296 -10.52 0.21 2.30
N VAL A 297 -9.80 -0.91 2.44
CA VAL A 297 -9.46 -1.78 1.32
C VAL A 297 -10.63 -2.72 1.05
N GLU A 298 -11.02 -2.78 -0.22
CA GLU A 298 -11.97 -3.78 -0.71
C GLU A 298 -11.21 -4.90 -1.41
N LEU A 299 -11.50 -6.15 -1.05
CA LEU A 299 -10.95 -7.30 -1.75
C LEU A 299 -11.69 -7.47 -3.08
N SER A 300 -11.37 -6.66 -4.06
CA SER A 300 -11.99 -6.65 -5.39
C SER A 300 -10.94 -6.39 -6.47
N LEU A 301 -11.29 -6.70 -7.71
CA LEU A 301 -10.44 -6.47 -8.88
C LEU A 301 -11.20 -5.63 -9.92
N PRO A 302 -11.40 -4.31 -9.65
CA PRO A 302 -12.06 -3.42 -10.57
C PRO A 302 -11.29 -3.25 -11.89
N PRO A 303 -11.90 -2.74 -12.95
CA PRO A 303 -11.18 -2.34 -14.16
C PRO A 303 -10.02 -1.40 -13.81
N LEU A 304 -8.86 -1.64 -14.44
CA LEU A 304 -7.69 -0.78 -14.29
C LEU A 304 -7.65 0.25 -15.42
N ASN A 305 -6.85 1.31 -15.24
CA ASN A 305 -6.59 2.31 -16.25
C ASN A 305 -5.86 1.70 -17.47
N GLU A 306 -5.91 2.40 -18.59
CA GLU A 306 -5.17 2.03 -19.80
C GLU A 306 -3.67 1.89 -19.51
N GLY A 307 -3.05 0.86 -20.07
CA GLY A 307 -1.64 0.53 -19.84
C GLY A 307 -1.36 -0.24 -18.54
N TRP A 308 -2.38 -0.46 -17.69
CA TRP A 308 -2.26 -1.22 -16.45
C TRP A 308 -2.81 -2.63 -16.61
N SER A 309 -2.24 -3.59 -15.90
CA SER A 309 -2.76 -4.96 -15.91
C SER A 309 -2.52 -5.68 -14.60
N TYR A 310 -3.44 -6.58 -14.25
CA TYR A 310 -3.28 -7.48 -13.12
C TYR A 310 -2.26 -8.59 -13.41
N TYR A 311 -1.57 -9.05 -12.37
CA TYR A 311 -0.78 -10.27 -12.45
C TYR A 311 -1.72 -11.48 -12.59
N GLY A 312 -1.66 -12.16 -13.71
CA GLY A 312 -2.60 -13.23 -14.06
C GLY A 312 -2.77 -14.32 -12.99
N PRO A 313 -1.68 -14.90 -12.43
CA PRO A 313 -1.78 -15.92 -11.38
C PRO A 313 -2.52 -15.43 -10.12
N THR A 314 -2.15 -14.27 -9.57
CA THR A 314 -2.79 -13.75 -8.36
C THR A 314 -4.24 -13.33 -8.60
N SER A 315 -4.55 -12.72 -9.75
CA SER A 315 -5.91 -12.29 -10.06
C SER A 315 -6.87 -13.45 -10.25
N ARG A 316 -6.42 -14.57 -10.82
CA ARG A 316 -7.24 -15.81 -10.88
C ARG A 316 -7.54 -16.33 -9.50
N GLU A 317 -6.54 -16.38 -8.61
CA GLU A 317 -6.73 -16.89 -7.26
C GLU A 317 -7.68 -16.00 -6.43
N ILE A 318 -7.55 -14.68 -6.53
CA ILE A 318 -8.46 -13.75 -5.85
C ILE A 318 -9.90 -13.92 -6.38
N ARG A 319 -10.11 -14.02 -7.70
CA ARG A 319 -11.45 -14.27 -8.28
C ARG A 319 -12.05 -15.58 -7.80
N ASN A 320 -11.26 -16.66 -7.77
CA ASN A 320 -11.70 -17.95 -7.28
C ASN A 320 -12.15 -17.88 -5.81
N CYS A 321 -11.38 -17.18 -4.98
CA CYS A 321 -11.71 -16.99 -3.58
C CYS A 321 -12.99 -16.16 -3.40
N LEU A 322 -13.16 -15.08 -4.16
CA LEU A 322 -14.38 -14.27 -4.12
C LEU A 322 -15.61 -15.07 -4.55
N ALA A 323 -15.48 -15.87 -5.60
CA ALA A 323 -16.55 -16.76 -6.06
C ALA A 323 -16.92 -17.84 -5.02
N GLN A 324 -15.97 -18.32 -4.23
CA GLN A 324 -16.24 -19.24 -3.13
C GLN A 324 -16.97 -18.56 -1.97
N LYS A 325 -16.56 -17.33 -1.62
CA LYS A 325 -17.21 -16.55 -0.55
C LYS A 325 -18.64 -16.12 -0.90
N SER A 326 -18.95 -15.93 -2.18
CA SER A 326 -20.29 -15.56 -2.65
C SER A 326 -21.23 -16.74 -2.85
N ARG A 327 -20.75 -17.99 -2.76
CA ARG A 327 -21.62 -19.18 -2.81
C ARG A 327 -22.49 -19.21 -1.55
N PRO A 328 -23.82 -19.32 -1.67
CA PRO A 328 -24.69 -19.60 -0.53
C PRO A 328 -24.14 -20.85 0.18
N ALA A 329 -24.11 -20.82 1.50
CA ALA A 329 -23.82 -22.03 2.26
C ALA A 329 -24.77 -23.13 1.75
N ALA A 330 -24.22 -24.27 1.33
CA ALA A 330 -25.06 -25.41 0.98
C ALA A 330 -26.06 -25.62 2.14
N PRO A 331 -27.35 -25.78 1.88
CA PRO A 331 -28.30 -26.02 2.94
C PRO A 331 -27.73 -27.16 3.78
N ALA A 332 -27.59 -26.91 5.09
CA ALA A 332 -27.12 -27.94 6.01
C ALA A 332 -27.97 -29.18 5.71
N SER A 333 -27.30 -30.29 5.37
CA SER A 333 -28.01 -31.55 5.16
C SER A 333 -28.93 -31.71 6.36
N LYS A 334 -30.25 -31.73 6.11
CA LYS A 334 -31.20 -31.90 7.21
C LYS A 334 -30.71 -33.13 7.99
N ALA A 335 -30.38 -32.90 9.25
CA ALA A 335 -30.05 -34.02 10.11
C ALA A 335 -31.27 -34.94 10.08
N CYS A 336 -31.02 -36.19 9.71
CA CYS A 336 -32.04 -37.20 9.60
C CYS A 336 -32.84 -37.25 10.90
N SER A 337 -34.12 -37.03 10.84
CA SER A 337 -34.97 -37.14 12.03
C SER A 337 -34.98 -38.60 12.54
N PRO A 338 -35.25 -38.82 13.82
CA PRO A 338 -35.38 -40.18 14.33
C PRO A 338 -36.44 -41.01 13.55
N GLU A 339 -37.53 -40.36 13.12
CA GLU A 339 -38.56 -41.03 12.32
C GLU A 339 -38.11 -41.38 10.92
N GLU A 340 -37.35 -40.52 10.23
CA GLU A 340 -36.77 -40.80 8.91
C GLU A 340 -35.73 -41.95 8.96
N ARG A 341 -34.99 -42.10 10.09
CA ARG A 341 -34.11 -43.25 10.30
C ARG A 341 -34.87 -44.56 10.51
N ILE A 342 -35.95 -44.51 11.30
CA ILE A 342 -36.78 -45.69 11.56
C ILE A 342 -37.45 -46.14 10.27
N LEU A 343 -37.85 -45.24 9.42
CA LEU A 343 -38.49 -45.53 8.14
C LEU A 343 -37.48 -45.83 7.01
N GLY A 344 -36.16 -45.77 7.26
CA GLY A 344 -35.15 -46.11 6.29
C GLY A 344 -34.95 -45.08 5.16
N PHE A 345 -35.43 -43.85 5.35
CA PHE A 345 -35.27 -42.79 4.35
C PHE A 345 -33.87 -42.15 4.34
N CYS A 346 -33.03 -42.44 5.34
CA CYS A 346 -31.67 -41.99 5.41
C CYS A 346 -30.80 -43.05 6.18
N LYS A 347 -29.55 -43.19 5.77
CA LYS A 347 -28.55 -44.06 6.41
C LYS A 347 -27.82 -43.39 7.53
#